data_0b955434a3c6a89b4859603b66469e75
#
_entry.id   0b955434a3c6a89b4859603b66469e75
#
_cell.length_a   1.000
_cell.length_b   1.000
_cell.length_c   1.000
_cell.angle_alpha   90.00
_cell.angle_beta   90.00
_cell.angle_gamma   90.00
#
_symmetry.space_group_name_H-M   'P 1'
#
loop_
_entity.id
_entity.type
_entity.pdbx_description
1 polymer ?
#
loop_
_entity_poly.entity_id
_entity_poly.type
_entity_poly.pdbx_seq_one_letter_code
_entity_poly.pdbx_strand_id
1 'polypeptide(L)'
;MPSLIHCTQKLLAEIPDRLIDPSAPGESWHANLLRIDRRKCVLFTHDATLYSVFVPGLKKPDFEQLDEVFGQRLFKALLWDEFPQTQIEWMLEACRVIRFTRSSNRSVLGSMNDIRFHVGLHVEHDGGLASVDLAQLHYELNRIPFAAIGYQYPVEQLREYLGQALVDGIL
;
A
#
# COMPACT_ATOMS: atom_id res chain seq x y z
N MET A 1 -14.59 -9.16 7.18
CA MET A 1 -14.60 -7.72 7.50
C MET A 1 -13.90 -6.96 6.40
N PRO A 2 -14.41 -5.81 5.98
CA PRO A 2 -13.75 -5.04 4.94
C PRO A 2 -12.41 -4.50 5.41
N SER A 3 -11.47 -4.37 4.49
CA SER A 3 -10.23 -3.63 4.73
C SER A 3 -10.49 -2.14 4.60
N LEU A 4 -9.82 -1.36 5.44
CA LEU A 4 -9.92 0.09 5.44
C LEU A 4 -8.70 0.72 4.78
N ILE A 5 -8.93 1.63 3.86
CA ILE A 5 -7.87 2.48 3.32
C ILE A 5 -8.09 3.90 3.83
N HIS A 6 -7.19 4.34 4.70
CA HIS A 6 -7.17 5.69 5.26
C HIS A 6 -6.48 6.62 4.27
N CYS A 7 -7.25 7.51 3.66
CA CYS A 7 -6.76 8.35 2.57
C CYS A 7 -6.41 9.75 3.05
N THR A 8 -5.32 10.30 2.51
CA THR A 8 -5.02 11.72 2.65
C THR A 8 -6.09 12.58 1.97
N GLN A 9 -6.19 13.83 2.36
CA GLN A 9 -7.16 14.76 1.81
C GLN A 9 -6.99 14.94 0.29
N LYS A 10 -5.75 14.93 -0.19
CA LYS A 10 -5.44 15.01 -1.63
C LYS A 10 -6.01 13.83 -2.41
N LEU A 11 -5.91 12.62 -1.85
CA LEU A 11 -6.42 11.42 -2.49
C LEU A 11 -7.96 11.39 -2.43
N LEU A 12 -8.56 11.80 -1.31
CA LEU A 12 -10.02 11.84 -1.16
C LEU A 12 -10.68 12.73 -2.21
N ALA A 13 -10.00 13.79 -2.65
CA ALA A 13 -10.51 14.68 -3.71
C ALA A 13 -10.64 13.98 -5.07
N GLU A 14 -9.97 12.86 -5.28
CA GLU A 14 -9.97 12.11 -6.55
C GLU A 14 -10.95 10.93 -6.54
N ILE A 15 -11.38 10.46 -5.38
CA ILE A 15 -12.26 9.29 -5.26
C ILE A 15 -13.71 9.72 -4.99
N PRO A 16 -14.70 8.95 -5.49
CA PRO A 16 -16.10 9.23 -5.18
C PRO A 16 -16.41 9.14 -3.70
N ASP A 17 -17.30 9.97 -3.23
CA ASP A 17 -17.63 10.16 -1.81
C ASP A 17 -18.32 8.91 -1.23
N ARG A 18 -17.52 8.04 -0.60
CA ARG A 18 -18.01 6.84 0.10
C ARG A 18 -17.19 6.60 1.37
N LEU A 19 -17.18 7.61 2.25
CA LEU A 19 -16.42 7.51 3.49
C LEU A 19 -17.19 6.73 4.55
N ILE A 20 -16.48 5.92 5.32
CA ILE A 20 -17.01 5.21 6.48
C ILE A 20 -16.23 5.59 7.75
N ASP A 21 -16.70 5.09 8.89
CA ASP A 21 -16.06 5.29 10.18
C ASP A 21 -14.62 4.74 10.17
N PRO A 22 -13.59 5.55 10.47
CA PRO A 22 -12.21 5.11 10.50
C PRO A 22 -11.89 4.10 11.60
N SER A 23 -12.77 3.93 12.58
CA SER A 23 -12.61 2.94 13.66
C SER A 23 -13.21 1.57 13.34
N ALA A 24 -13.82 1.39 12.16
CA ALA A 24 -14.37 0.10 11.78
C ALA A 24 -13.28 -0.98 11.73
N PRO A 25 -13.58 -2.21 12.19
CA PRO A 25 -12.58 -3.28 12.23
C PRO A 25 -12.25 -3.81 10.83
N GLY A 26 -11.04 -4.34 10.66
CA GLY A 26 -10.54 -4.92 9.42
C GLY A 26 -9.05 -4.63 9.24
N GLU A 27 -8.48 -5.11 8.14
CA GLU A 27 -7.11 -4.74 7.76
C GLU A 27 -7.05 -3.24 7.51
N SER A 28 -5.95 -2.62 7.93
CA SER A 28 -5.80 -1.17 7.87
C SER A 28 -4.62 -0.75 7.00
N TRP A 29 -4.91 0.07 6.03
CA TRP A 29 -3.94 0.65 5.10
C TRP A 29 -4.07 2.17 5.10
N HIS A 30 -2.98 2.84 4.76
CA HIS A 30 -2.99 4.26 4.42
C HIS A 30 -2.70 4.44 2.94
N ALA A 31 -3.22 5.50 2.34
CA ALA A 31 -2.95 5.83 0.95
C ALA A 31 -2.79 7.34 0.76
N ASN A 32 -1.83 7.70 -0.08
CA ASN A 32 -1.54 9.09 -0.42
C ASN A 32 -1.42 9.26 -1.94
N LEU A 33 -1.89 10.40 -2.43
CA LEU A 33 -1.72 10.82 -3.81
C LEU A 33 -0.35 11.48 -3.98
N LEU A 34 0.42 10.99 -4.93
CA LEU A 34 1.70 11.58 -5.33
C LEU A 34 1.60 12.09 -6.77
N ARG A 35 2.27 13.20 -7.04
CA ARG A 35 2.43 13.69 -8.41
C ARG A 35 3.87 13.54 -8.83
N ILE A 36 4.11 12.69 -9.82
CA ILE A 36 5.43 12.39 -10.36
C ILE A 36 5.34 12.52 -11.88
N ASP A 37 6.24 13.29 -12.47
CA ASP A 37 6.26 13.57 -13.92
C ASP A 37 4.89 14.03 -14.44
N ARG A 38 4.21 14.88 -13.67
CA ARG A 38 2.86 15.43 -13.97
C ARG A 38 1.75 14.37 -13.97
N ARG A 39 2.04 13.14 -13.52
CA ARG A 39 1.06 12.06 -13.45
C ARG A 39 0.65 11.80 -12.01
N LYS A 40 -0.59 11.40 -11.83
CA LYS A 40 -1.13 11.01 -10.53
C LYS A 40 -0.72 9.57 -10.22
N CYS A 41 -0.15 9.37 -9.05
CA CYS A 41 0.27 8.08 -8.54
C CYS A 41 -0.32 7.90 -7.15
N VAL A 42 -0.51 6.67 -6.71
CA VAL A 42 -0.96 6.39 -5.35
C VAL A 42 0.03 5.45 -4.67
N LEU A 43 0.43 5.83 -3.47
CA LEU A 43 1.22 4.98 -2.57
C LEU A 43 0.29 4.43 -1.50
N PHE A 44 0.21 3.11 -1.38
CA PHE A 44 -0.51 2.40 -0.32
C PHE A 44 0.49 1.81 0.66
N THR A 45 0.23 1.94 1.95
CA THR A 45 1.10 1.41 3.00
C THR A 45 0.27 0.70 4.06
N HIS A 46 0.61 -0.54 4.36
CA HIS A 46 -0.04 -1.34 5.39
C HIS A 46 0.36 -0.82 6.78
N ASP A 47 -0.61 -0.50 7.62
CA ASP A 47 -0.37 0.19 8.88
C ASP A 47 0.55 -0.57 9.83
N ALA A 48 0.32 -1.86 9.99
CA ALA A 48 1.03 -2.68 10.96
C ALA A 48 2.48 -3.00 10.54
N THR A 49 2.75 -3.08 9.24
CA THR A 49 4.02 -3.61 8.72
C THR A 49 4.81 -2.61 7.88
N LEU A 50 4.18 -1.51 7.47
CA LEU A 50 4.69 -0.53 6.52
C LEU A 50 4.96 -1.11 5.12
N TYR A 51 4.48 -2.33 4.83
CA TYR A 51 4.56 -2.88 3.48
C TYR A 51 3.83 -1.96 2.52
N SER A 52 4.51 -1.60 1.43
CA SER A 52 4.03 -0.55 0.54
C SER A 52 3.85 -1.04 -0.88
N VAL A 53 2.81 -0.51 -1.52
CA VAL A 53 2.43 -0.81 -2.90
C VAL A 53 2.30 0.54 -3.63
N PHE A 54 3.04 0.69 -4.72
CA PHE A 54 3.06 1.91 -5.52
C PHE A 54 2.36 1.69 -6.85
N VAL A 55 1.41 2.58 -7.18
CA VAL A 55 0.65 2.53 -8.43
C VAL A 55 0.89 3.82 -9.21
N PRO A 56 1.64 3.77 -10.32
CA PRO A 56 1.90 4.94 -11.14
C PRO A 56 0.82 5.19 -12.18
N GLY A 57 0.70 6.44 -12.60
CA GLY A 57 -0.01 6.83 -13.81
C GLY A 57 -1.51 6.56 -13.83
N LEU A 58 -2.21 6.89 -12.75
CA LEU A 58 -3.66 6.73 -12.66
C LEU A 58 -4.40 7.85 -13.38
N LYS A 59 -5.53 7.46 -13.99
CA LYS A 59 -6.50 8.36 -14.64
C LYS A 59 -7.83 8.31 -13.90
N LYS A 60 -8.76 9.17 -14.27
CA LYS A 60 -10.08 9.26 -13.62
C LYS A 60 -10.80 7.91 -13.48
N PRO A 61 -10.89 7.04 -14.51
CA PRO A 61 -11.53 5.73 -14.36
C PRO A 61 -10.85 4.84 -13.33
N ASP A 62 -9.53 4.96 -13.15
CA ASP A 62 -8.77 4.19 -12.16
C ASP A 62 -9.16 4.58 -10.73
N PHE A 63 -9.40 5.88 -10.49
CA PHE A 63 -9.86 6.37 -9.18
C PHE A 63 -11.29 5.92 -8.88
N GLU A 64 -12.11 5.74 -9.88
CA GLU A 64 -13.48 5.22 -9.72
C GLU A 64 -13.49 3.74 -9.33
N GLN A 65 -12.41 3.02 -9.63
CA GLN A 65 -12.22 1.60 -9.34
C GLN A 65 -10.91 1.38 -8.55
N LEU A 66 -10.62 2.27 -7.64
CA LEU A 66 -9.33 2.27 -6.92
C LEU A 66 -9.14 1.00 -6.07
N ASP A 67 -10.22 0.42 -5.57
CA ASP A 67 -10.22 -0.87 -4.87
C ASP A 67 -9.68 -2.00 -5.76
N GLU A 68 -10.15 -2.10 -7.00
CA GLU A 68 -9.68 -3.09 -7.97
C GLU A 68 -8.22 -2.83 -8.36
N VAL A 69 -7.87 -1.57 -8.61
CA VAL A 69 -6.51 -1.16 -8.96
C VAL A 69 -5.54 -1.55 -7.85
N PHE A 70 -5.91 -1.29 -6.60
CA PHE A 70 -5.11 -1.68 -5.44
C PHE A 70 -4.93 -3.19 -5.35
N GLY A 71 -6.02 -3.94 -5.44
CA GLY A 71 -5.98 -5.40 -5.35
C GLY A 71 -5.08 -6.04 -6.40
N GLN A 72 -5.15 -5.58 -7.65
CA GLN A 72 -4.31 -6.06 -8.72
C GLN A 72 -2.83 -5.78 -8.49
N ARG A 73 -2.51 -4.58 -8.01
CA ARG A 73 -1.10 -4.21 -7.73
C ARG A 73 -0.57 -4.94 -6.51
N LEU A 74 -1.38 -5.09 -5.48
CA LEU A 74 -1.01 -5.85 -4.29
C LEU A 74 -0.68 -7.30 -4.65
N PHE A 75 -1.50 -7.93 -5.48
CA PHE A 75 -1.23 -9.29 -5.96
C PHE A 75 0.13 -9.39 -6.66
N LYS A 76 0.41 -8.47 -7.58
CA LYS A 76 1.71 -8.44 -8.29
C LYS A 76 2.87 -8.22 -7.31
N ALA A 77 2.73 -7.30 -6.37
CA ALA A 77 3.79 -7.03 -5.39
C ALA A 77 4.11 -8.26 -4.54
N LEU A 78 3.08 -8.97 -4.07
CA LEU A 78 3.25 -10.19 -3.28
C LEU A 78 3.91 -11.31 -4.11
N LEU A 79 3.57 -11.42 -5.39
CA LEU A 79 4.25 -12.36 -6.30
C LEU A 79 5.73 -11.99 -6.50
N TRP A 80 6.03 -10.73 -6.73
CA TRP A 80 7.41 -10.27 -6.91
C TRP A 80 8.27 -10.51 -5.67
N ASP A 81 7.69 -10.39 -4.49
CA ASP A 81 8.37 -10.64 -3.22
C ASP A 81 8.33 -12.11 -2.78
N GLU A 82 7.83 -12.99 -3.64
CA GLU A 82 7.83 -14.45 -3.45
C GLU A 82 7.11 -14.90 -2.17
N PHE A 83 5.99 -14.24 -1.83
CA PHE A 83 5.17 -14.67 -0.71
C PHE A 83 4.59 -16.07 -0.97
N PRO A 84 4.44 -16.92 0.06
CA PRO A 84 3.75 -18.19 -0.08
C PRO A 84 2.31 -18.00 -0.57
N GLN A 85 1.83 -18.93 -1.38
CA GLN A 85 0.48 -18.87 -1.95
C GLN A 85 -0.59 -18.71 -0.88
N THR A 86 -0.48 -19.42 0.22
CA THR A 86 -1.44 -19.32 1.34
C THR A 86 -1.51 -17.90 1.92
N GLN A 87 -0.38 -17.22 2.01
CA GLN A 87 -0.32 -15.84 2.49
C GLN A 87 -0.91 -14.85 1.48
N ILE A 88 -0.62 -15.07 0.19
CA ILE A 88 -1.21 -14.25 -0.89
C ILE A 88 -2.73 -14.39 -0.88
N GLU A 89 -3.25 -15.60 -0.84
CA GLU A 89 -4.69 -15.86 -0.82
C GLU A 89 -5.36 -15.23 0.40
N TRP A 90 -4.75 -15.35 1.58
CA TRP A 90 -5.27 -14.73 2.80
C TRP A 90 -5.37 -13.21 2.66
N MET A 91 -4.30 -12.58 2.19
CA MET A 91 -4.27 -11.12 2.06
C MET A 91 -5.27 -10.62 1.00
N LEU A 92 -5.36 -11.30 -0.14
CA LEU A 92 -6.32 -10.93 -1.18
C LEU A 92 -7.76 -11.10 -0.70
N GLU A 93 -8.06 -12.15 0.06
CA GLU A 93 -9.39 -12.33 0.64
C GLU A 93 -9.69 -11.24 1.68
N ALA A 94 -8.73 -10.89 2.53
CA ALA A 94 -8.86 -9.80 3.49
C ALA A 94 -9.12 -8.45 2.82
N CYS A 95 -8.56 -8.25 1.62
CA CYS A 95 -8.71 -7.03 0.83
C CYS A 95 -9.78 -7.11 -0.26
N ARG A 96 -10.60 -8.16 -0.27
CA ARG A 96 -11.66 -8.34 -1.27
C ARG A 96 -12.70 -7.24 -1.22
N VAL A 97 -13.06 -6.80 -0.03
CA VAL A 97 -13.96 -5.67 0.19
C VAL A 97 -13.19 -4.54 0.83
N ILE A 98 -13.08 -3.43 0.13
CA ILE A 98 -12.34 -2.25 0.58
C ILE A 98 -13.31 -1.11 0.83
N ARG A 99 -13.06 -0.37 1.91
CA ARG A 99 -13.75 0.88 2.23
C ARG A 99 -12.72 1.98 2.43
N PHE A 100 -13.07 3.17 2.01
CA PHE A 100 -12.22 4.35 2.11
C PHE A 100 -12.66 5.22 3.28
N THR A 101 -11.68 5.80 3.98
CA THR A 101 -11.91 6.69 5.10
C THR A 101 -10.82 7.76 5.16
N ARG A 102 -10.94 8.68 6.10
CA ARG A 102 -9.95 9.75 6.28
C ARG A 102 -8.77 9.27 7.11
N SER A 103 -7.57 9.69 6.71
CA SER A 103 -6.36 9.44 7.48
C SER A 103 -6.33 10.29 8.74
N SER A 104 -5.89 9.67 9.86
CA SER A 104 -5.66 10.36 11.13
C SER A 104 -4.36 9.91 11.82
N ASN A 105 -3.68 8.90 11.30
CA ASN A 105 -2.48 8.33 11.92
C ASN A 105 -1.22 9.03 11.40
N ARG A 106 -0.69 9.94 12.21
CA ARG A 106 0.51 10.73 11.87
C ARG A 106 1.78 9.88 11.77
N SER A 107 1.87 8.79 12.52
CA SER A 107 3.03 7.90 12.49
C SER A 107 3.17 7.21 11.13
N VAL A 108 2.08 6.63 10.64
CA VAL A 108 2.06 5.98 9.32
C VAL A 108 2.35 7.02 8.22
N LEU A 109 1.71 8.18 8.29
CA LEU A 109 1.93 9.27 7.31
C LEU A 109 3.38 9.74 7.31
N GLY A 110 4.03 9.81 8.47
CA GLY A 110 5.45 10.14 8.59
C GLY A 110 6.33 9.13 7.87
N SER A 111 6.10 7.84 8.09
CA SER A 111 6.81 6.77 7.39
C SER A 111 6.55 6.82 5.88
N MET A 112 5.31 7.12 5.46
CA MET A 112 4.97 7.27 4.04
C MET A 112 5.70 8.43 3.38
N ASN A 113 5.99 9.51 4.08
CA ASN A 113 6.80 10.61 3.54
C ASN A 113 8.22 10.14 3.21
N ASP A 114 8.82 9.31 4.06
CA ASP A 114 10.13 8.73 3.79
C ASP A 114 10.08 7.78 2.59
N ILE A 115 9.05 6.93 2.53
CA ILE A 115 8.84 6.02 1.40
C ILE A 115 8.67 6.81 0.09
N ARG A 116 7.88 7.87 0.12
CA ARG A 116 7.69 8.76 -1.03
C ARG A 116 9.01 9.33 -1.53
N PHE A 117 9.88 9.73 -0.63
CA PHE A 117 11.21 10.22 -1.00
C PHE A 117 12.01 9.17 -1.75
N HIS A 118 12.01 7.93 -1.27
CA HIS A 118 12.67 6.81 -1.94
C HIS A 118 12.05 6.50 -3.31
N VAL A 119 10.73 6.57 -3.44
CA VAL A 119 10.06 6.43 -4.75
C VAL A 119 10.59 7.48 -5.72
N GLY A 120 10.67 8.74 -5.31
CA GLY A 120 11.17 9.83 -6.14
C GLY A 120 12.60 9.61 -6.61
N LEU A 121 13.49 9.19 -5.70
CA LEU A 121 14.88 8.88 -6.04
C LEU A 121 14.98 7.72 -7.05
N HIS A 122 14.19 6.68 -6.86
CA HIS A 122 14.22 5.52 -7.74
C HIS A 122 13.72 5.88 -9.14
N VAL A 123 12.62 6.62 -9.22
CA VAL A 123 12.07 7.10 -10.50
C VAL A 123 13.08 7.97 -11.24
N GLU A 124 13.75 8.89 -10.53
CA GLU A 124 14.80 9.74 -11.12
C GLU A 124 15.97 8.90 -11.63
N HIS A 125 16.42 7.92 -10.85
CA HIS A 125 17.49 7.01 -11.24
C HIS A 125 17.17 6.23 -12.52
N ASP A 126 15.92 5.80 -12.68
CA ASP A 126 15.45 5.04 -13.84
C ASP A 126 15.16 5.92 -15.08
N GLY A 127 15.33 7.24 -14.96
CA GLY A 127 15.12 8.18 -16.08
C GLY A 127 13.70 8.70 -16.21
N GLY A 128 12.86 8.54 -15.20
CA GLY A 128 11.50 9.06 -15.16
C GLY A 128 10.46 7.97 -14.94
N LEU A 129 9.23 8.39 -14.70
CA LEU A 129 8.12 7.46 -14.37
C LEU A 129 7.84 6.45 -15.48
N ALA A 130 7.97 6.88 -16.76
CA ALA A 130 7.73 6.00 -17.90
C ALA A 130 8.76 4.88 -18.04
N SER A 131 9.93 5.04 -17.43
CA SER A 131 11.06 4.10 -17.50
C SER A 131 11.25 3.29 -16.23
N VAL A 132 10.41 3.50 -15.20
CA VAL A 132 10.60 2.87 -13.90
C VAL A 132 10.39 1.36 -13.94
N ASP A 133 11.32 0.61 -13.35
CA ASP A 133 11.17 -0.82 -13.10
C ASP A 133 10.35 -1.00 -11.80
N LEU A 134 9.06 -1.28 -11.95
CA LEU A 134 8.15 -1.39 -10.80
C LEU A 134 8.49 -2.57 -9.89
N ALA A 135 8.93 -3.70 -10.44
CA ALA A 135 9.32 -4.85 -9.62
C ALA A 135 10.51 -4.51 -8.74
N GLN A 136 11.53 -3.87 -9.32
CA GLN A 136 12.72 -3.43 -8.58
C GLN A 136 12.37 -2.34 -7.56
N LEU A 137 11.51 -1.40 -7.93
CA LEU A 137 11.05 -0.36 -7.02
C LEU A 137 10.37 -0.97 -5.79
N HIS A 138 9.42 -1.88 -5.98
CA HIS A 138 8.74 -2.56 -4.88
C HIS A 138 9.71 -3.37 -4.02
N TYR A 139 10.66 -4.05 -4.64
CA TYR A 139 11.72 -4.76 -3.92
C TYR A 139 12.46 -3.82 -2.96
N GLU A 140 12.89 -2.68 -3.43
CA GLU A 140 13.65 -1.72 -2.62
C GLU A 140 12.79 -1.02 -1.55
N LEU A 141 11.57 -0.59 -1.90
CA LEU A 141 10.67 0.08 -0.95
C LEU A 141 10.38 -0.77 0.28
N ASN A 142 10.28 -2.07 0.10
CA ASN A 142 9.90 -2.99 1.16
C ASN A 142 11.10 -3.61 1.90
N ARG A 143 12.29 -3.05 1.66
CA ARG A 143 13.54 -3.42 2.34
C ARG A 143 14.26 -2.21 2.91
N ILE A 144 13.49 -1.21 3.33
CA ILE A 144 13.98 -0.04 4.07
C ILE A 144 13.70 -0.30 5.55
N PRO A 145 14.71 -0.26 6.44
CA PRO A 145 14.48 -0.43 7.87
C PRO A 145 13.84 0.84 8.47
N PHE A 146 12.69 0.69 9.10
CA PHE A 146 11.98 1.79 9.75
C PHE A 146 11.97 1.62 11.27
N ALA A 147 12.25 2.71 11.99
CA ALA A 147 12.21 2.73 13.46
C ALA A 147 10.83 2.32 14.00
N ALA A 148 9.75 2.71 13.33
CA ALA A 148 8.38 2.42 13.74
C ALA A 148 8.08 0.91 13.80
N ILE A 149 8.84 0.08 13.10
CA ILE A 149 8.74 -1.39 13.12
C ILE A 149 10.03 -2.04 13.63
N GLY A 150 10.73 -1.39 14.57
CA GLY A 150 11.93 -1.92 15.20
C GLY A 150 13.10 -2.14 14.25
N TYR A 151 13.24 -1.30 13.23
CA TYR A 151 14.26 -1.39 12.18
C TYR A 151 14.20 -2.68 11.36
N GLN A 152 13.06 -3.36 11.37
CA GLN A 152 12.80 -4.50 10.50
C GLN A 152 12.47 -4.04 9.08
N TYR A 153 12.55 -4.96 8.12
CA TYR A 153 12.10 -4.67 6.76
C TYR A 153 10.59 -4.90 6.63
N PRO A 154 9.85 -4.01 5.96
CA PRO A 154 8.41 -4.21 5.75
C PRO A 154 8.03 -5.56 5.16
N VAL A 155 8.80 -6.09 4.20
CA VAL A 155 8.54 -7.40 3.61
C VAL A 155 8.62 -8.52 4.65
N GLU A 156 9.57 -8.47 5.56
CA GLU A 156 9.75 -9.47 6.63
C GLU A 156 8.63 -9.35 7.66
N GLN A 157 8.28 -8.12 8.03
CA GLN A 157 7.18 -7.86 8.95
C GLN A 157 5.84 -8.36 8.39
N LEU A 158 5.60 -8.19 7.08
CA LEU A 158 4.39 -8.69 6.47
C LEU A 158 4.36 -10.22 6.46
N ARG A 159 5.47 -10.89 6.20
CA ARG A 159 5.55 -12.36 6.28
C ARG A 159 5.20 -12.88 7.67
N GLU A 160 5.75 -12.27 8.71
CA GLU A 160 5.43 -12.62 10.10
C GLU A 160 3.96 -12.35 10.42
N TYR A 161 3.46 -11.19 10.03
CA TYR A 161 2.07 -10.80 10.23
C TYR A 161 1.10 -11.79 9.59
N LEU A 162 1.33 -12.16 8.34
CA LEU A 162 0.49 -13.11 7.61
C LEU A 162 0.64 -14.53 8.15
N GLY A 163 1.83 -14.92 8.56
CA GLY A 163 2.07 -16.20 9.23
C GLY A 163 1.26 -16.32 10.51
N GLN A 164 1.23 -15.27 11.32
CA GLN A 164 0.43 -15.24 12.55
C GLN A 164 -1.07 -15.22 12.25
N ALA A 165 -1.49 -14.45 11.25
CA ALA A 165 -2.90 -14.40 10.83
C ALA A 165 -3.43 -15.77 10.38
N LEU A 166 -2.61 -16.54 9.66
CA LEU A 166 -2.96 -17.90 9.24
C LEU A 166 -3.07 -18.86 10.43
N VAL A 167 -2.20 -18.74 11.43
CA VAL A 167 -2.28 -19.53 12.66
C VAL A 167 -3.56 -19.18 13.44
N ASP A 168 -3.84 -17.90 13.61
CA ASP A 168 -5.03 -17.44 14.33
C ASP A 168 -6.34 -17.82 13.61
N GLY A 169 -6.31 -17.85 12.29
CA GLY A 169 -7.46 -18.26 11.48
C GLY A 169 -7.77 -19.75 11.50
N ILE A 170 -6.84 -20.60 11.94
CA ILE A 170 -7.03 -22.04 12.09
C ILE A 170 -7.71 -22.37 13.43
N LEU A 171 -7.57 -21.49 14.40
CA LEU A 171 -8.17 -21.63 15.73
C LEU A 171 -9.56 -21.03 15.77
#